data_f5eb889d7cc46c580905d5898fc20052
#
_entry.id   f5eb889d7cc46c580905d5898fc20052
#
_cell.length_a   1.000
_cell.length_b   1.000
_cell.length_c   1.000
_cell.angle_alpha   90.00
_cell.angle_beta   90.00
_cell.angle_gamma   90.00
#
_symmetry.space_group_name_H-M   'P 1'
#
loop_
_entity.id
_entity.type
_entity.pdbx_description
1 polymer ?
#
loop_
_entity_poly.entity_id
_entity_poly.type
_entity_poly.pdbx_seq_one_letter_code
_entity_poly.pdbx_strand_id
1 'polypeptide(L)'
;MISLPNDGNHQPVLAIAGIFVDHKDLYDLTHDFIKLKYRYYPGLNYPTDKFLDRIIPEIKGADLRRNAMRGGNRVKRHAVGFLDRILDLFFKYDIKIVGRIWVKIPGKPFNGKAVYTSSIQSIYTYFDNYLRQRDDYGVVIADSRDYMKNINLSHSVFTQKFRQLYPLYQNIVEMPCFGHSNNLVGLQLCDILCSAFLFPIASYVYCADFVHNVHVQPAALELRDRYGHRLRELQHRFVNTEGYNMGGIVVSDPLQKQNAVAMFKDPAK
;
A
#
# COMPACT_ATOMS: atom_id res chain seq x y z
N MET A 1 7.86 12.66 -16.10
CA MET A 1 6.65 13.14 -16.80
C MET A 1 5.84 13.95 -15.79
N ILE A 2 5.64 15.23 -16.09
CA ILE A 2 4.88 16.14 -15.22
C ILE A 2 3.42 16.00 -15.65
N SER A 3 2.58 15.36 -14.81
CA SER A 3 1.15 15.22 -15.11
C SER A 3 0.38 16.36 -14.45
N LEU A 4 -0.45 17.04 -15.23
CA LEU A 4 -1.40 18.02 -14.73
C LEU A 4 -2.65 17.28 -14.20
N PRO A 5 -3.14 17.54 -12.98
CA PRO A 5 -4.24 16.78 -12.38
C PRO A 5 -5.64 17.03 -12.96
N ASN A 6 -5.80 17.94 -13.89
CA ASN A 6 -7.12 18.37 -14.38
C ASN A 6 -7.68 17.62 -15.59
N ASP A 7 -6.90 16.74 -16.22
CA ASP A 7 -7.46 15.90 -17.28
C ASP A 7 -8.29 14.78 -16.64
N GLY A 8 -9.52 14.57 -17.10
CA GLY A 8 -10.59 13.77 -16.47
C GLY A 8 -10.25 12.34 -16.01
N ASN A 9 -9.02 11.87 -16.23
CA ASN A 9 -8.53 10.54 -15.81
C ASN A 9 -7.30 10.59 -14.90
N HIS A 10 -6.80 11.77 -14.50
CA HIS A 10 -5.62 11.82 -13.64
C HIS A 10 -5.94 11.45 -12.18
N GLN A 11 -5.13 10.57 -11.63
CA GLN A 11 -5.21 10.18 -10.22
C GLN A 11 -4.90 11.39 -9.33
N PRO A 12 -5.83 11.81 -8.44
CA PRO A 12 -5.66 13.02 -7.63
C PRO A 12 -4.67 12.84 -6.49
N VAL A 13 -4.35 11.60 -6.13
CA VAL A 13 -3.35 11.27 -5.12
C VAL A 13 -2.31 10.30 -5.68
N LEU A 14 -1.12 10.32 -5.11
CA LEU A 14 -0.13 9.25 -5.23
C LEU A 14 -0.10 8.51 -3.90
N ALA A 15 -0.41 7.23 -3.91
CA ALA A 15 -0.30 6.35 -2.75
C ALA A 15 0.82 5.34 -2.97
N ILE A 16 1.67 5.18 -1.97
CA ILE A 16 2.75 4.18 -1.92
C ILE A 16 2.61 3.48 -0.57
N ALA A 17 2.53 2.16 -0.59
CA ALA A 17 2.36 1.37 0.62
C ALA A 17 3.38 0.23 0.69
N GLY A 18 3.63 -0.23 1.91
CA GLY A 18 4.39 -1.43 2.23
C GLY A 18 3.69 -2.22 3.33
N ILE A 19 3.95 -3.50 3.35
CA ILE A 19 3.55 -4.41 4.41
C ILE A 19 4.80 -5.03 5.03
N PHE A 20 4.79 -5.21 6.35
CA PHE A 20 5.85 -5.92 7.09
C PHE A 20 5.29 -7.28 7.48
N VAL A 21 5.99 -8.32 7.09
CA VAL A 21 5.62 -9.73 7.31
C VAL A 21 6.80 -10.44 7.95
N ASP A 22 6.56 -11.17 9.03
CA ASP A 22 7.59 -12.01 9.63
C ASP A 22 7.91 -13.18 8.69
N HIS A 23 9.19 -13.49 8.51
CA HIS A 23 9.64 -14.53 7.58
C HIS A 23 9.08 -15.92 7.92
N LYS A 24 8.87 -16.21 9.21
CA LYS A 24 8.28 -17.48 9.67
C LYS A 24 6.83 -17.68 9.22
N ASP A 25 6.11 -16.58 9.00
CA ASP A 25 4.70 -16.60 8.60
C ASP A 25 4.49 -16.62 7.08
N LEU A 26 5.54 -16.40 6.28
CA LEU A 26 5.44 -16.25 4.81
C LEU A 26 4.87 -17.50 4.12
N TYR A 27 5.25 -18.69 4.59
CA TYR A 27 4.74 -19.93 4.00
C TYR A 27 3.23 -20.07 4.21
N ASP A 28 2.78 -19.93 5.45
CA ASP A 28 1.37 -20.10 5.80
C ASP A 28 0.51 -18.97 5.25
N LEU A 29 1.00 -17.74 5.26
CA LEU A 29 0.36 -16.59 4.61
C LEU A 29 0.15 -16.85 3.10
N THR A 30 1.20 -17.34 2.43
CA THR A 30 1.13 -17.66 1.00
C THR A 30 0.08 -18.73 0.73
N HIS A 31 0.09 -19.78 1.51
CA HIS A 31 -0.86 -20.89 1.40
C HIS A 31 -2.31 -20.44 1.62
N ASP A 32 -2.55 -19.66 2.67
CA ASP A 32 -3.89 -19.19 3.01
C ASP A 32 -4.40 -18.16 1.99
N PHE A 33 -3.53 -17.26 1.51
CA PHE A 33 -3.92 -16.33 0.45
C PHE A 33 -4.27 -17.05 -0.85
N ILE A 34 -3.49 -18.05 -1.28
CA ILE A 34 -3.79 -18.83 -2.49
C ILE A 34 -5.12 -19.58 -2.33
N LYS A 35 -5.40 -20.19 -1.17
CA LYS A 35 -6.68 -20.81 -0.87
C LYS A 35 -7.83 -19.81 -0.93
N LEU A 36 -7.66 -18.65 -0.30
CA LEU A 36 -8.65 -17.58 -0.31
C LEU A 36 -8.95 -17.13 -1.74
N LYS A 37 -7.90 -16.88 -2.52
CA LYS A 37 -8.01 -16.49 -3.92
C LYS A 37 -8.78 -17.51 -4.73
N TYR A 38 -8.45 -18.79 -4.63
CA TYR A 38 -9.13 -19.85 -5.34
C TYR A 38 -10.60 -19.99 -4.92
N ARG A 39 -10.89 -19.84 -3.64
CA ARG A 39 -12.27 -19.90 -3.12
C ARG A 39 -13.16 -18.79 -3.68
N TYR A 40 -12.64 -17.57 -3.79
CA TYR A 40 -13.41 -16.42 -4.27
C TYR A 40 -13.43 -16.33 -5.80
N TYR A 41 -12.36 -16.75 -6.44
CA TYR A 41 -12.16 -16.62 -7.89
C TYR A 41 -11.77 -17.96 -8.55
N PRO A 42 -12.61 -18.99 -8.44
CA PRO A 42 -12.29 -20.32 -9.01
C PRO A 42 -12.19 -20.32 -10.53
N GLY A 43 -12.83 -19.35 -11.20
CA GLY A 43 -12.84 -19.20 -12.66
C GLY A 43 -11.67 -18.37 -13.22
N LEU A 44 -10.65 -18.01 -12.43
CA LEU A 44 -9.44 -17.42 -12.98
C LEU A 44 -8.71 -18.42 -13.88
N ASN A 45 -8.06 -17.92 -14.94
CA ASN A 45 -7.29 -18.77 -15.83
C ASN A 45 -5.98 -19.23 -15.16
N TYR A 46 -6.06 -20.31 -14.41
CA TYR A 46 -4.90 -20.92 -13.78
C TYR A 46 -4.14 -21.76 -14.79
N PRO A 47 -2.80 -21.62 -14.90
CA PRO A 47 -2.00 -22.33 -15.90
C PRO A 47 -2.09 -23.85 -15.76
N THR A 48 -2.14 -24.36 -14.54
CA THR A 48 -2.29 -25.79 -14.22
C THR A 48 -3.11 -25.97 -12.94
N ASP A 49 -3.44 -27.22 -12.59
CA ASP A 49 -4.08 -27.58 -11.32
C ASP A 49 -3.13 -27.56 -10.11
N LYS A 50 -1.83 -27.35 -10.33
CA LYS A 50 -0.85 -27.30 -9.26
C LYS A 50 -1.14 -26.11 -8.33
N PHE A 51 -1.02 -26.35 -7.03
CA PHE A 51 -1.34 -25.35 -6.02
C PHE A 51 -0.55 -24.04 -6.19
N LEU A 52 0.74 -24.11 -6.45
CA LEU A 52 1.60 -22.93 -6.61
C LEU A 52 1.29 -22.11 -7.87
N ASP A 53 0.82 -22.76 -8.96
CA ASP A 53 0.47 -22.05 -10.18
C ASP A 53 -0.75 -21.11 -9.98
N ARG A 54 -1.49 -21.32 -8.90
CA ARG A 54 -2.60 -20.45 -8.52
C ARG A 54 -2.17 -19.07 -8.00
N ILE A 55 -0.87 -18.86 -7.77
CA ILE A 55 -0.35 -17.52 -7.46
C ILE A 55 -0.35 -16.62 -8.70
N ILE A 56 -0.09 -17.17 -9.89
CA ILE A 56 0.20 -16.43 -11.11
C ILE A 56 -0.93 -15.47 -11.54
N PRO A 57 -2.21 -15.88 -11.64
CA PRO A 57 -3.28 -14.95 -11.98
C PRO A 57 -3.50 -13.97 -10.84
N GLU A 58 -3.27 -12.69 -11.07
CA GLU A 58 -3.42 -11.66 -10.06
C GLU A 58 -4.85 -11.17 -9.92
N ILE A 59 -5.25 -10.88 -8.68
CA ILE A 59 -6.45 -10.10 -8.39
C ILE A 59 -6.00 -8.66 -8.16
N LYS A 60 -6.21 -7.81 -9.15
CA LYS A 60 -5.77 -6.40 -9.06
C LYS A 60 -6.62 -5.62 -8.07
N GLY A 61 -5.95 -4.89 -7.17
CA GLY A 61 -6.61 -4.02 -6.21
C GLY A 61 -7.51 -2.96 -6.87
N ALA A 62 -7.12 -2.48 -8.07
CA ALA A 62 -7.94 -1.54 -8.83
C ALA A 62 -9.27 -2.14 -9.30
N ASP A 63 -9.31 -3.43 -9.64
CA ASP A 63 -10.54 -4.13 -10.03
C ASP A 63 -11.43 -4.39 -8.81
N LEU A 64 -10.84 -4.80 -7.69
CA LEU A 64 -11.54 -4.93 -6.41
C LEU A 64 -12.19 -3.62 -6.01
N ARG A 65 -11.46 -2.51 -6.08
CA ARG A 65 -11.98 -1.17 -5.83
C ARG A 65 -13.19 -0.87 -6.71
N ARG A 66 -13.04 -1.06 -8.03
CA ARG A 66 -14.12 -0.81 -8.99
C ARG A 66 -15.37 -1.63 -8.64
N ASN A 67 -15.20 -2.90 -8.35
CA ASN A 67 -16.28 -3.82 -8.01
C ASN A 67 -16.94 -3.47 -6.68
N ALA A 68 -16.15 -3.10 -5.65
CA ALA A 68 -16.66 -2.72 -4.34
C ALA A 68 -17.43 -1.38 -4.37
N MET A 69 -17.05 -0.44 -5.24
CA MET A 69 -17.63 0.91 -5.28
C MET A 69 -18.73 1.06 -6.32
N ARG A 70 -18.66 0.35 -7.45
CA ARG A 70 -19.55 0.55 -8.62
C ARG A 70 -20.25 -0.72 -9.09
N GLY A 71 -19.91 -1.87 -8.54
CA GLY A 71 -20.54 -3.14 -8.91
C GLY A 71 -22.01 -3.21 -8.50
N GLY A 72 -22.79 -3.96 -9.24
CA GLY A 72 -24.13 -4.35 -8.80
C GLY A 72 -24.06 -5.11 -7.46
N ASN A 73 -25.17 -5.21 -6.73
CA ASN A 73 -25.23 -5.73 -5.36
C ASN A 73 -24.49 -7.06 -5.14
N ARG A 74 -24.54 -7.98 -6.10
CA ARG A 74 -23.85 -9.29 -6.02
C ARG A 74 -22.33 -9.11 -6.15
N VAL A 75 -21.88 -8.33 -7.13
CA VAL A 75 -20.45 -8.05 -7.39
C VAL A 75 -19.83 -7.28 -6.23
N LYS A 76 -20.53 -6.26 -5.73
CA LYS A 76 -20.12 -5.47 -4.58
C LYS A 76 -19.95 -6.34 -3.34
N ARG A 77 -20.97 -7.18 -3.00
CA ARG A 77 -20.87 -8.09 -1.85
C ARG A 77 -19.72 -9.08 -1.96
N HIS A 78 -19.47 -9.60 -3.17
CA HIS A 78 -18.36 -10.51 -3.42
C HIS A 78 -17.00 -9.83 -3.21
N ALA A 79 -16.79 -8.64 -3.79
CA ALA A 79 -15.56 -7.87 -3.64
C ALA A 79 -15.32 -7.46 -2.18
N VAL A 80 -16.34 -6.94 -1.50
CA VAL A 80 -16.27 -6.58 -0.07
C VAL A 80 -15.96 -7.80 0.78
N GLY A 81 -16.60 -8.94 0.53
CA GLY A 81 -16.31 -10.19 1.26
C GLY A 81 -14.87 -10.66 1.08
N PHE A 82 -14.30 -10.50 -0.12
CA PHE A 82 -12.88 -10.80 -0.34
C PHE A 82 -11.96 -9.83 0.42
N LEU A 83 -12.26 -8.52 0.39
CA LEU A 83 -11.50 -7.51 1.11
C LEU A 83 -11.55 -7.73 2.64
N ASP A 84 -12.69 -8.14 3.20
CA ASP A 84 -12.80 -8.53 4.61
C ASP A 84 -11.80 -9.63 4.95
N ARG A 85 -11.73 -10.68 4.13
CA ARG A 85 -10.81 -11.81 4.34
C ARG A 85 -9.34 -11.44 4.16
N ILE A 86 -9.02 -10.50 3.28
CA ILE A 86 -7.65 -9.97 3.18
C ILE A 86 -7.23 -9.30 4.49
N LEU A 87 -8.09 -8.48 5.08
CA LEU A 87 -7.77 -7.88 6.39
C LEU A 87 -7.74 -8.92 7.51
N ASP A 88 -8.57 -9.98 7.45
CA ASP A 88 -8.49 -11.09 8.41
C ASP A 88 -7.12 -11.79 8.33
N LEU A 89 -6.56 -11.97 7.13
CA LEU A 89 -5.19 -12.50 6.97
C LEU A 89 -4.15 -11.54 7.56
N PHE A 90 -4.30 -10.22 7.37
CA PHE A 90 -3.38 -9.23 7.94
C PHE A 90 -3.36 -9.32 9.48
N PHE A 91 -4.52 -9.45 10.11
CA PHE A 91 -4.59 -9.63 11.56
C PHE A 91 -4.06 -11.00 12.02
N LYS A 92 -4.40 -12.08 11.30
CA LYS A 92 -3.95 -13.43 11.63
C LYS A 92 -2.43 -13.56 11.68
N TYR A 93 -1.73 -12.91 10.77
CA TYR A 93 -0.27 -12.96 10.63
C TYR A 93 0.45 -11.71 11.17
N ASP A 94 -0.21 -10.93 12.02
CA ASP A 94 0.32 -9.69 12.61
C ASP A 94 1.02 -8.77 11.59
N ILE A 95 0.50 -8.73 10.35
CA ILE A 95 1.05 -7.90 9.28
C ILE A 95 0.92 -6.43 9.67
N LYS A 96 2.02 -5.70 9.63
CA LYS A 96 2.00 -4.25 9.82
C LYS A 96 2.00 -3.52 8.50
N ILE A 97 1.26 -2.41 8.44
CA ILE A 97 1.16 -1.57 7.25
C ILE A 97 1.81 -0.22 7.46
N VAL A 98 2.45 0.27 6.42
CA VAL A 98 3.02 1.62 6.33
C VAL A 98 2.74 2.21 4.96
N GLY A 99 2.80 3.54 4.84
CA GLY A 99 2.67 4.15 3.51
C GLY A 99 2.78 5.67 3.53
N ARG A 100 2.92 6.20 2.31
CA ARG A 100 2.94 7.63 2.03
C ARG A 100 1.88 7.97 1.00
N ILE A 101 1.07 8.97 1.30
CA ILE A 101 0.04 9.48 0.40
C ILE A 101 0.32 10.96 0.14
N TRP A 102 0.32 11.32 -1.13
CA TRP A 102 0.55 12.70 -1.56
C TRP A 102 -0.66 13.19 -2.35
N VAL A 103 -1.30 14.20 -1.84
CA VAL A 103 -2.40 14.90 -2.53
C VAL A 103 -1.80 15.83 -3.57
N LYS A 104 -2.28 15.75 -4.80
CA LYS A 104 -1.81 16.58 -5.91
C LYS A 104 -2.64 17.85 -6.01
N ILE A 105 -1.97 18.99 -6.17
CA ILE A 105 -2.67 20.27 -6.35
C ILE A 105 -3.18 20.32 -7.80
N PRO A 106 -4.49 20.53 -8.02
CA PRO A 106 -5.03 20.72 -9.36
C PRO A 106 -4.31 21.86 -10.11
N GLY A 107 -3.98 21.63 -11.38
CA GLY A 107 -3.31 22.62 -12.22
C GLY A 107 -1.84 22.91 -11.92
N LYS A 108 -1.23 22.22 -10.91
CA LYS A 108 0.20 22.39 -10.61
C LYS A 108 1.03 21.18 -11.04
N PRO A 109 2.28 21.38 -11.49
CA PRO A 109 3.19 20.28 -11.80
C PRO A 109 3.45 19.40 -10.57
N PHE A 110 3.47 18.08 -10.76
CA PHE A 110 3.75 17.12 -9.70
C PHE A 110 5.05 16.34 -10.02
N ASN A 111 6.08 16.53 -9.21
CA ASN A 111 7.35 15.81 -9.36
C ASN A 111 7.24 14.39 -8.77
N GLY A 112 6.63 13.49 -9.53
CA GLY A 112 6.42 12.11 -9.11
C GLY A 112 7.72 11.35 -8.80
N LYS A 113 8.84 11.67 -9.45
CA LYS A 113 10.13 11.00 -9.20
C LYS A 113 10.67 11.36 -7.81
N ALA A 114 10.75 12.64 -7.47
CA ALA A 114 11.25 13.08 -6.17
C ALA A 114 10.36 12.59 -5.02
N VAL A 115 9.04 12.70 -5.20
CA VAL A 115 8.04 12.24 -4.24
C VAL A 115 8.12 10.73 -4.01
N TYR A 116 8.27 9.94 -5.08
CA TYR A 116 8.44 8.49 -5.00
C TYR A 116 9.69 8.12 -4.20
N THR A 117 10.84 8.71 -4.55
CA THR A 117 12.11 8.46 -3.86
C THR A 117 12.02 8.79 -2.36
N SER A 118 11.52 9.97 -2.01
CA SER A 118 11.34 10.38 -0.62
C SER A 118 10.39 9.47 0.15
N SER A 119 9.32 9.00 -0.50
CA SER A 119 8.37 8.08 0.11
C SER A 119 9.00 6.73 0.44
N ILE A 120 9.79 6.18 -0.49
CA ILE A 120 10.49 4.92 -0.26
C ILE A 120 11.52 5.05 0.86
N GLN A 121 12.30 6.13 0.88
CA GLN A 121 13.24 6.39 1.98
C GLN A 121 12.53 6.43 3.33
N SER A 122 11.35 7.04 3.41
CA SER A 122 10.53 7.05 4.64
C SER A 122 10.09 5.63 5.03
N ILE A 123 9.62 4.82 4.07
CA ILE A 123 9.19 3.43 4.31
C ILE A 123 10.36 2.59 4.80
N TYR A 124 11.56 2.78 4.24
CA TYR A 124 12.79 2.13 4.71
C TYR A 124 13.12 2.50 6.15
N THR A 125 12.99 3.77 6.51
CA THR A 125 13.17 4.22 7.91
C THR A 125 12.17 3.54 8.85
N TYR A 126 10.92 3.38 8.43
CA TYR A 126 9.89 2.71 9.24
C TYR A 126 10.18 1.22 9.39
N PHE A 127 10.65 0.57 8.33
CA PHE A 127 11.00 -0.85 8.37
C PHE A 127 12.26 -1.10 9.21
N ASP A 128 13.30 -0.29 9.07
CA ASP A 128 14.52 -0.37 9.91
C ASP A 128 14.18 -0.22 11.40
N ASN A 129 13.28 0.72 11.73
CA ASN A 129 12.81 0.88 13.11
C ASN A 129 12.03 -0.35 13.60
N TYR A 130 11.15 -0.92 12.78
CA TYR A 130 10.41 -2.13 13.10
C TYR A 130 11.34 -3.31 13.39
N LEU A 131 12.37 -3.51 12.56
CA LEU A 131 13.37 -4.54 12.75
C LEU A 131 14.20 -4.30 14.01
N ARG A 132 14.66 -3.09 14.24
CA ARG A 132 15.44 -2.72 15.43
C ARG A 132 14.68 -2.94 16.72
N GLN A 133 13.39 -2.65 16.77
CA GLN A 133 12.55 -2.92 17.95
C GLN A 133 12.40 -4.42 18.26
N ARG A 134 12.65 -5.28 17.28
CA ARG A 134 12.55 -6.75 17.38
C ARG A 134 13.92 -7.42 17.49
N ASP A 135 15.00 -6.64 17.48
CA ASP A 135 16.37 -7.13 17.40
C ASP A 135 16.59 -8.10 16.23
N ASP A 136 16.04 -7.74 15.06
CA ASP A 136 15.95 -8.59 13.89
C ASP A 136 16.51 -7.89 12.64
N TYR A 137 16.67 -8.66 11.57
CA TYR A 137 17.12 -8.20 10.25
C TYR A 137 16.07 -8.53 9.20
N GLY A 138 16.06 -7.74 8.12
CA GLY A 138 15.08 -7.96 7.06
C GLY A 138 15.56 -7.54 5.68
N VAL A 139 14.77 -7.95 4.68
CA VAL A 139 14.95 -7.57 3.27
C VAL A 139 13.71 -6.87 2.76
N VAL A 140 13.89 -5.94 1.83
CA VAL A 140 12.79 -5.26 1.16
C VAL A 140 12.62 -5.86 -0.23
N ILE A 141 11.40 -6.32 -0.52
CA ILE A 141 11.01 -6.77 -1.86
C ILE A 141 10.12 -5.67 -2.45
N ALA A 142 10.57 -5.08 -3.55
CA ALA A 142 9.87 -4.02 -4.25
C ALA A 142 9.26 -4.55 -5.57
N ASP A 143 8.10 -4.03 -5.93
CA ASP A 143 7.48 -4.33 -7.22
C ASP A 143 8.36 -3.82 -8.37
N SER A 144 8.75 -4.75 -9.25
CA SER A 144 9.64 -4.47 -10.36
C SER A 144 8.98 -3.54 -11.38
N ARG A 145 9.69 -2.48 -11.72
CA ARG A 145 9.30 -1.52 -12.74
C ARG A 145 10.28 -1.57 -13.92
N ASP A 146 10.34 -0.48 -14.70
CA ASP A 146 11.38 -0.37 -15.71
C ASP A 146 12.78 -0.27 -15.05
N TYR A 147 13.78 -0.71 -15.81
CA TYR A 147 15.17 -0.81 -15.38
C TYR A 147 15.69 0.49 -14.74
N MET A 148 15.42 1.64 -15.35
CA MET A 148 15.91 2.92 -14.83
C MET A 148 15.24 3.33 -13.52
N LYS A 149 13.96 2.99 -13.32
CA LYS A 149 13.27 3.24 -12.06
C LYS A 149 13.81 2.35 -10.95
N ASN A 150 14.09 1.08 -11.25
CA ASN A 150 14.69 0.14 -10.29
C ASN A 150 16.08 0.62 -9.86
N ILE A 151 16.95 1.00 -10.81
CA ILE A 151 18.28 1.57 -10.51
C ILE A 151 18.17 2.84 -9.66
N ASN A 152 17.31 3.79 -10.05
CA ASN A 152 17.17 5.03 -9.30
C ASN A 152 16.72 4.78 -7.84
N LEU A 153 15.86 3.77 -7.64
CA LEU A 153 15.42 3.37 -6.30
C LEU A 153 16.60 2.79 -5.52
N SER A 154 17.33 1.83 -6.08
CA SER A 154 18.50 1.21 -5.44
C SER A 154 19.55 2.25 -5.07
N HIS A 155 19.91 3.16 -5.98
CA HIS A 155 20.87 4.23 -5.71
C HIS A 155 20.41 5.17 -4.59
N SER A 156 19.13 5.47 -4.55
CA SER A 156 18.56 6.30 -3.48
C SER A 156 18.70 5.66 -2.10
N VAL A 157 18.45 4.35 -2.00
CA VAL A 157 18.62 3.59 -0.75
C VAL A 157 20.10 3.43 -0.43
N PHE A 158 20.92 3.08 -1.42
CA PHE A 158 22.37 2.91 -1.28
C PHE A 158 23.03 4.16 -0.68
N THR A 159 22.73 5.35 -1.22
CA THR A 159 23.28 6.61 -0.74
C THR A 159 22.96 6.87 0.74
N GLN A 160 21.79 6.45 1.21
CA GLN A 160 21.41 6.60 2.62
C GLN A 160 22.06 5.53 3.51
N LYS A 161 22.15 4.29 3.02
CA LYS A 161 22.70 3.16 3.78
C LYS A 161 24.21 3.29 3.98
N PHE A 162 24.95 3.78 2.97
CA PHE A 162 26.41 3.86 2.97
C PHE A 162 26.98 5.27 3.09
N ARG A 163 26.18 6.23 3.56
CA ARG A 163 26.72 7.58 3.84
C ARG A 163 27.74 7.54 4.96
N GLN A 164 28.78 8.36 4.85
CA GLN A 164 29.92 8.36 5.78
C GLN A 164 29.53 8.72 7.21
N LEU A 165 28.65 9.73 7.37
CA LEU A 165 28.16 10.17 8.67
C LEU A 165 26.74 9.66 8.89
N TYR A 166 26.54 8.91 9.97
CA TYR A 166 25.22 8.37 10.38
C TYR A 166 24.56 7.49 9.30
N PRO A 167 25.12 6.33 8.98
CA PRO A 167 24.52 5.39 8.03
C PRO A 167 23.14 4.96 8.51
N LEU A 168 22.18 4.91 7.58
CA LEU A 168 20.78 4.49 7.85
C LEU A 168 20.58 3.02 7.47
N TYR A 169 19.43 2.49 7.86
CA TYR A 169 18.94 1.16 7.46
C TYR A 169 19.88 0.01 7.83
N GLN A 170 20.42 0.04 9.04
CA GLN A 170 21.43 -0.94 9.48
C GLN A 170 20.83 -2.34 9.66
N ASN A 171 19.55 -2.44 10.01
CA ASN A 171 18.86 -3.71 10.15
C ASN A 171 18.27 -4.25 8.83
N ILE A 172 18.35 -3.47 7.75
CA ILE A 172 18.00 -3.95 6.41
C ILE A 172 19.24 -4.53 5.75
N VAL A 173 19.21 -5.83 5.48
CA VAL A 173 20.40 -6.60 5.06
C VAL A 173 20.94 -6.12 3.72
N GLU A 174 20.06 -5.93 2.71
CA GLU A 174 20.47 -5.71 1.33
C GLU A 174 19.70 -4.53 0.68
N MET A 175 20.17 -4.11 -0.50
CA MET A 175 19.40 -3.23 -1.39
C MET A 175 18.07 -3.88 -1.76
N PRO A 176 17.08 -3.10 -2.26
CA PRO A 176 15.79 -3.64 -2.61
C PRO A 176 15.91 -4.77 -3.63
N CYS A 177 15.35 -5.93 -3.30
CA CYS A 177 15.14 -7.02 -4.24
C CYS A 177 13.91 -6.70 -5.09
N PHE A 178 14.02 -6.74 -6.42
CA PHE A 178 12.90 -6.48 -7.30
C PHE A 178 12.22 -7.78 -7.71
N GLY A 179 10.92 -7.87 -7.49
CA GLY A 179 10.11 -9.03 -7.82
C GLY A 179 8.88 -8.68 -8.65
N HIS A 180 8.28 -9.67 -9.26
CA HIS A 180 7.01 -9.53 -9.99
C HIS A 180 5.85 -9.99 -9.11
N SER A 181 4.77 -9.21 -9.09
CA SER A 181 3.61 -9.47 -8.25
C SER A 181 2.93 -10.81 -8.55
N ASN A 182 3.00 -11.30 -9.80
CA ASN A 182 2.48 -12.62 -10.17
C ASN A 182 3.22 -13.80 -9.52
N ASN A 183 4.38 -13.58 -8.89
CA ASN A 183 5.15 -14.62 -8.20
C ASN A 183 5.22 -14.43 -6.68
N LEU A 184 4.76 -13.29 -6.17
CA LEU A 184 4.98 -12.91 -4.78
C LEU A 184 3.67 -12.46 -4.12
N VAL A 185 3.19 -13.25 -3.16
CA VAL A 185 1.95 -12.96 -2.41
C VAL A 185 2.03 -11.62 -1.71
N GLY A 186 3.16 -11.29 -1.10
CA GLY A 186 3.34 -10.01 -0.41
C GLY A 186 3.11 -8.80 -1.32
N LEU A 187 3.58 -8.86 -2.58
CA LEU A 187 3.35 -7.79 -3.56
C LEU A 187 1.88 -7.71 -3.99
N GLN A 188 1.19 -8.85 -4.17
CA GLN A 188 -0.26 -8.87 -4.47
C GLN A 188 -1.06 -8.27 -3.32
N LEU A 189 -0.75 -8.64 -2.07
CA LEU A 189 -1.38 -8.08 -0.88
C LEU A 189 -1.12 -6.57 -0.74
N CYS A 190 0.09 -6.13 -1.07
CA CYS A 190 0.45 -4.71 -1.05
C CYS A 190 -0.29 -3.91 -2.13
N ASP A 191 -0.48 -4.47 -3.35
CA ASP A 191 -1.33 -3.84 -4.38
C ASP A 191 -2.79 -3.72 -3.91
N ILE A 192 -3.35 -4.77 -3.30
CA ILE A 192 -4.71 -4.72 -2.75
C ILE A 192 -4.81 -3.65 -1.65
N LEU A 193 -3.85 -3.59 -0.72
CA LEU A 193 -3.81 -2.55 0.31
C LEU A 193 -3.79 -1.16 -0.31
N CYS A 194 -2.89 -0.93 -1.25
CA CYS A 194 -2.70 0.38 -1.86
C CYS A 194 -3.90 0.78 -2.73
N SER A 195 -4.32 -0.12 -3.65
CA SER A 195 -5.25 0.22 -4.72
C SER A 195 -6.71 0.04 -4.34
N ALA A 196 -7.05 -0.89 -3.43
CA ALA A 196 -8.43 -1.15 -3.04
C ALA A 196 -8.84 -0.46 -1.74
N PHE A 197 -7.90 -0.15 -0.83
CA PHE A 197 -8.21 0.53 0.42
C PHE A 197 -7.70 1.97 0.46
N LEU A 198 -6.38 2.16 0.42
CA LEU A 198 -5.79 3.48 0.71
C LEU A 198 -6.11 4.52 -0.37
N PHE A 199 -5.93 4.16 -1.62
CA PHE A 199 -6.13 5.07 -2.74
C PHE A 199 -7.57 5.63 -2.83
N PRO A 200 -8.66 4.82 -2.83
CA PRO A 200 -10.00 5.37 -2.94
C PRO A 200 -10.40 6.21 -1.74
N ILE A 201 -10.05 5.77 -0.52
CA ILE A 201 -10.34 6.52 0.70
C ILE A 201 -9.64 7.88 0.67
N ALA A 202 -8.34 7.91 0.35
CA ALA A 202 -7.58 9.15 0.26
C ALA A 202 -8.09 10.06 -0.85
N SER A 203 -8.37 9.51 -2.04
CA SER A 203 -8.88 10.30 -3.17
C SER A 203 -10.16 11.04 -2.80
N TYR A 204 -11.08 10.39 -2.10
CA TYR A 204 -12.32 11.05 -1.70
C TYR A 204 -12.10 12.02 -0.53
N VAL A 205 -11.46 11.56 0.55
CA VAL A 205 -11.30 12.36 1.79
C VAL A 205 -10.58 13.68 1.55
N TYR A 206 -9.56 13.67 0.68
CA TYR A 206 -8.74 14.88 0.48
C TYR A 206 -9.05 15.67 -0.80
N CYS A 207 -9.81 15.09 -1.74
CA CYS A 207 -9.98 15.71 -3.04
C CYS A 207 -11.43 15.93 -3.45
N ALA A 208 -12.43 15.54 -2.66
CA ALA A 208 -13.85 15.62 -3.06
C ALA A 208 -14.31 17.03 -3.42
N ASP A 209 -13.80 18.05 -2.74
CA ASP A 209 -14.16 19.44 -2.97
C ASP A 209 -13.38 20.11 -4.13
N PHE A 210 -12.36 19.43 -4.66
CA PHE A 210 -11.43 20.02 -5.63
C PHE A 210 -11.36 19.29 -6.97
N VAL A 211 -11.71 18.00 -6.98
CA VAL A 211 -11.55 17.14 -8.15
C VAL A 211 -12.79 16.31 -8.39
N HIS A 212 -13.40 16.49 -9.58
CA HIS A 212 -14.60 15.77 -9.99
C HIS A 212 -14.26 14.79 -11.13
N ASN A 213 -13.78 13.60 -10.79
CA ASN A 213 -13.42 12.59 -11.78
C ASN A 213 -13.73 11.17 -11.29
N VAL A 214 -13.38 10.19 -12.14
CA VAL A 214 -13.65 8.77 -11.88
C VAL A 214 -12.97 8.19 -10.63
N HIS A 215 -11.97 8.86 -10.07
CA HIS A 215 -11.21 8.42 -8.91
C HIS A 215 -11.79 8.97 -7.60
N VAL A 216 -12.57 10.05 -7.65
CA VAL A 216 -13.15 10.70 -6.47
C VAL A 216 -14.62 10.35 -6.40
N GLN A 217 -14.94 9.29 -5.64
CA GLN A 217 -16.28 8.70 -5.59
C GLN A 217 -16.81 8.66 -4.17
N PRO A 218 -18.07 9.11 -3.90
CA PRO A 218 -18.67 9.06 -2.57
C PRO A 218 -18.72 7.66 -1.95
N ALA A 219 -18.83 6.61 -2.77
CA ALA A 219 -18.79 5.22 -2.31
C ALA A 219 -17.49 4.84 -1.59
N ALA A 220 -16.43 5.63 -1.71
CA ALA A 220 -15.20 5.44 -0.92
C ALA A 220 -15.42 5.69 0.59
N LEU A 221 -16.45 6.44 0.98
CA LEU A 221 -16.83 6.60 2.39
C LEU A 221 -17.28 5.28 3.00
N GLU A 222 -18.02 4.46 2.26
CA GLU A 222 -18.43 3.13 2.73
C GLU A 222 -17.19 2.24 3.02
N LEU A 223 -16.15 2.34 2.18
CA LEU A 223 -14.89 1.63 2.43
C LEU A 223 -14.17 2.18 3.66
N ARG A 224 -14.13 3.51 3.83
CA ARG A 224 -13.55 4.14 5.01
C ARG A 224 -14.27 3.72 6.29
N ASP A 225 -15.60 3.82 6.30
CA ASP A 225 -16.41 3.52 7.47
C ASP A 225 -16.34 2.04 7.86
N ARG A 226 -16.20 1.14 6.86
CA ARG A 226 -16.03 -0.29 7.10
C ARG A 226 -14.63 -0.69 7.54
N TYR A 227 -13.60 -0.10 6.94
CA TYR A 227 -12.22 -0.59 7.06
C TYR A 227 -11.28 0.35 7.79
N GLY A 228 -11.63 1.61 7.98
CA GLY A 228 -10.74 2.63 8.51
C GLY A 228 -10.16 2.27 9.88
N HIS A 229 -10.98 1.77 10.80
CA HIS A 229 -10.54 1.35 12.14
C HIS A 229 -9.56 0.16 12.06
N ARG A 230 -9.84 -0.86 11.23
CA ARG A 230 -8.96 -2.01 11.03
C ARG A 230 -7.61 -1.61 10.42
N LEU A 231 -7.63 -0.74 9.41
CA LEU A 231 -6.42 -0.21 8.80
C LEU A 231 -5.61 0.64 9.79
N ARG A 232 -6.27 1.39 10.68
CA ARG A 232 -5.61 2.17 11.72
C ARG A 232 -4.85 1.28 12.71
N GLU A 233 -5.44 0.17 13.12
CA GLU A 233 -4.88 -0.79 14.07
C GLU A 233 -3.66 -1.54 13.50
N LEU A 234 -3.67 -1.83 12.21
CA LEU A 234 -2.57 -2.54 11.53
C LEU A 234 -1.32 -1.68 11.32
N GLN A 235 -1.38 -0.35 11.53
CA GLN A 235 -0.25 0.53 11.25
C GLN A 235 0.92 0.30 12.20
N HIS A 236 2.14 0.18 11.64
CA HIS A 236 3.35 0.29 12.44
C HIS A 236 3.64 1.76 12.75
N ARG A 237 3.56 2.13 14.02
CA ARG A 237 3.87 3.49 14.53
C ARG A 237 4.86 3.40 15.67
N PHE A 238 5.71 4.39 15.77
CA PHE A 238 6.71 4.49 16.83
C PHE A 238 7.00 5.95 17.16
N VAL A 239 7.63 6.18 18.31
CA VAL A 239 8.14 7.49 18.70
C VAL A 239 9.65 7.51 18.42
N ASN A 240 10.12 8.51 17.68
CA ASN A 240 11.55 8.66 17.40
C ASN A 240 12.31 9.23 18.63
N THR A 241 13.62 9.34 18.52
CA THR A 241 14.50 9.85 19.60
C THR A 241 14.22 11.30 20.00
N GLU A 242 13.56 12.06 19.12
CA GLU A 242 13.17 13.46 19.36
C GLU A 242 11.74 13.58 19.93
N GLY A 243 11.06 12.48 20.20
CA GLY A 243 9.71 12.44 20.75
C GLY A 243 8.58 12.57 19.72
N TYR A 244 8.86 12.54 18.41
CA TYR A 244 7.84 12.63 17.37
C TYR A 244 7.25 11.26 16.99
N ASN A 245 5.93 11.24 16.80
CA ASN A 245 5.24 10.07 16.26
C ASN A 245 5.56 9.89 14.78
N MET A 246 6.12 8.74 14.45
CA MET A 246 6.55 8.35 13.12
C MET A 246 5.84 7.08 12.65
N GLY A 247 5.94 6.77 11.36
CA GLY A 247 5.41 5.53 10.79
C GLY A 247 3.92 5.58 10.46
N GLY A 248 3.35 4.42 10.21
CA GLY A 248 1.98 4.26 9.74
C GLY A 248 1.74 4.81 8.35
N ILE A 249 0.50 5.22 8.09
CA ILE A 249 0.13 5.91 6.85
C ILE A 249 0.26 7.41 7.09
N VAL A 250 1.14 8.05 6.34
CA VAL A 250 1.40 9.50 6.43
C VAL A 250 0.90 10.19 5.18
N VAL A 251 0.13 11.25 5.35
CA VAL A 251 -0.48 12.03 4.27
C VAL A 251 0.19 13.39 4.17
N SER A 252 0.58 13.76 2.96
CA SER A 252 0.99 15.12 2.61
C SER A 252 -0.13 15.76 1.82
N ASP A 253 -0.92 16.60 2.49
CA ASP A 253 -2.07 17.29 1.94
C ASP A 253 -1.81 18.81 1.88
N PRO A 254 -1.43 19.34 0.72
CA PRO A 254 -1.22 20.77 0.54
C PRO A 254 -2.52 21.56 0.32
N LEU A 255 -3.66 20.88 0.08
CA LEU A 255 -4.95 21.53 -0.19
C LEU A 255 -5.66 21.96 1.09
N GLN A 256 -5.88 21.00 2.00
CA GLN A 256 -6.65 21.22 3.22
C GLN A 256 -5.79 21.12 4.49
N LYS A 257 -4.52 20.73 4.35
CA LYS A 257 -3.57 20.48 5.46
C LYS A 257 -4.08 19.47 6.49
N GLN A 258 -4.91 18.53 6.04
CA GLN A 258 -5.42 17.46 6.88
C GLN A 258 -4.39 16.35 7.04
N ASN A 259 -4.35 15.75 8.21
CA ASN A 259 -3.50 14.59 8.49
C ASN A 259 -4.19 13.26 8.15
N ALA A 260 -3.48 12.13 8.33
CA ALA A 260 -3.99 10.81 8.01
C ALA A 260 -5.20 10.36 8.85
N VAL A 261 -5.50 11.00 9.98
CA VAL A 261 -6.62 10.63 10.86
C VAL A 261 -7.95 10.69 10.11
N ALA A 262 -8.08 11.62 9.16
CA ALA A 262 -9.30 11.75 8.36
C ALA A 262 -9.66 10.48 7.55
N MET A 263 -8.66 9.65 7.20
CA MET A 263 -8.86 8.37 6.50
C MET A 263 -9.36 7.24 7.41
N PHE A 264 -9.15 7.36 8.71
CA PHE A 264 -9.30 6.28 9.68
C PHE A 264 -10.28 6.65 10.80
N LYS A 265 -11.32 7.43 10.48
CA LYS A 265 -12.36 7.76 11.44
C LYS A 265 -12.99 6.47 11.97
N ASP A 266 -13.17 6.44 13.27
CA ASP A 266 -14.00 5.40 13.88
C ASP A 266 -15.43 5.53 13.30
N PRO A 267 -16.12 4.41 13.05
CA PRO A 267 -17.53 4.48 12.74
C PRO A 267 -18.19 5.31 13.84
N ALA A 268 -19.03 6.24 13.45
CA ALA A 268 -19.73 7.12 14.40
C ALA A 268 -20.32 6.26 15.52
N LYS A 269 -19.92 6.59 16.77
CA LYS A 269 -20.56 6.05 17.95
C LYS A 269 -22.01 6.47 17.98
#